data_4f11a24178bce30a2a7fb1c43889fc3d
#
_entry.id   4f11a24178bce30a2a7fb1c43889fc3d
#
_cell.length_a   1.000
_cell.length_b   1.000
_cell.length_c   1.000
_cell.angle_alpha   90.00
_cell.angle_beta   90.00
_cell.angle_gamma   90.00
#
_symmetry.space_group_name_H-M   'P 1'
#
loop_
_entity.id
_entity.type
_entity.pdbx_description
1 polymer ?
#
loop_
_entity_poly.entity_id
_entity_poly.type
_entity_poly.pdbx_seq_one_letter_code
_entity_poly.pdbx_strand_id
1 'polypeptide(L)'
;MTSPVPHVPKDPEFESRVRASFERQHFMSTLGARLLRVEPGEVDVEVGSRNDLLQQHGFLHAGVVASAADSACGYAALSLMPTGAAVLSIEFKTNLLAPATGDRIVARGRVIRAGRTVTVCWADVTAYAPDSERLVATMVATMMTVRDRGLSD
;
A
#
# COMPACT_ATOMS: atom_id res chain seq x y z
N MET A 1 15.36 -11.88 18.31
CA MET A 1 14.25 -11.32 17.51
C MET A 1 13.11 -12.32 17.53
N THR A 2 11.99 -11.97 18.11
CA THR A 2 10.79 -12.80 18.02
C THR A 2 10.28 -12.74 16.57
N SER A 3 10.11 -13.90 15.92
CA SER A 3 9.43 -13.96 14.63
C SER A 3 8.08 -13.25 14.72
N PRO A 4 7.69 -12.42 13.75
CA PRO A 4 6.38 -11.79 13.78
C PRO A 4 5.31 -12.88 13.88
N VAL A 5 4.37 -12.69 14.81
CA VAL A 5 3.22 -13.59 14.93
C VAL A 5 2.44 -13.53 13.62
N PRO A 6 2.18 -14.66 12.97
CA PRO A 6 1.45 -14.66 11.70
C PRO A 6 0.08 -14.01 11.89
N HIS A 7 -0.26 -13.08 11.00
CA HIS A 7 -1.58 -12.47 10.98
C HIS A 7 -2.62 -13.48 10.50
N VAL A 8 -3.76 -13.52 11.18
CA VAL A 8 -4.89 -14.36 10.80
C VAL A 8 -6.00 -13.47 10.26
N PRO A 9 -6.41 -13.62 8.99
CA PRO A 9 -7.50 -12.83 8.43
C PRO A 9 -8.83 -13.20 9.10
N LYS A 10 -9.67 -12.18 9.31
CA LYS A 10 -11.03 -12.37 9.85
C LYS A 10 -12.04 -12.75 8.77
N ASP A 11 -11.69 -12.53 7.53
CA ASP A 11 -12.46 -12.85 6.33
C ASP A 11 -11.69 -13.91 5.54
N PRO A 12 -12.24 -15.12 5.35
CA PRO A 12 -11.55 -16.15 4.55
C PRO A 12 -11.38 -15.74 3.08
N GLU A 13 -12.22 -14.83 2.56
CA GLU A 13 -12.19 -14.30 1.20
C GLU A 13 -11.39 -12.99 1.09
N PHE A 14 -10.51 -12.72 2.05
CA PHE A 14 -9.78 -11.44 2.13
C PHE A 14 -9.02 -11.12 0.83
N GLU A 15 -8.41 -12.11 0.18
CA GLU A 15 -7.61 -11.88 -1.03
C GLU A 15 -8.49 -11.41 -2.20
N SER A 16 -9.58 -12.13 -2.47
CA SER A 16 -10.51 -11.74 -3.55
C SER A 16 -11.13 -10.38 -3.28
N ARG A 17 -11.46 -10.07 -2.03
CA ARG A 17 -11.99 -8.76 -1.62
C ARG A 17 -10.97 -7.64 -1.84
N VAL A 18 -9.73 -7.82 -1.41
CA VAL A 18 -8.65 -6.85 -1.62
C VAL A 18 -8.45 -6.57 -3.11
N ARG A 19 -8.39 -7.62 -3.93
CA ARG A 19 -8.22 -7.48 -5.38
C ARG A 19 -9.39 -6.75 -6.02
N ALA A 20 -10.62 -7.12 -5.68
CA ALA A 20 -11.83 -6.48 -6.21
C ALA A 20 -11.94 -4.99 -5.78
N SER A 21 -11.58 -4.67 -4.53
CA SER A 21 -11.54 -3.29 -4.06
C SER A 21 -10.48 -2.46 -4.81
N PHE A 22 -9.28 -3.02 -4.98
CA PHE A 22 -8.20 -2.36 -5.72
C PHE A 22 -8.59 -2.03 -7.16
N GLU A 23 -9.25 -2.96 -7.86
CA GLU A 23 -9.72 -2.78 -9.24
C GLU A 23 -10.75 -1.65 -9.37
N ARG A 24 -11.52 -1.37 -8.33
CA ARG A 24 -12.47 -0.25 -8.30
C ARG A 24 -11.83 1.10 -8.00
N GLN A 25 -10.57 1.14 -7.60
CA GLN A 25 -9.86 2.37 -7.25
C GLN A 25 -9.33 3.08 -8.49
N HIS A 26 -10.11 4.04 -9.00
CA HIS A 26 -9.79 4.78 -10.24
C HIS A 26 -8.42 5.44 -10.22
N PHE A 27 -7.99 5.97 -9.08
CA PHE A 27 -6.69 6.63 -8.97
C PHE A 27 -5.52 5.64 -9.17
N MET A 28 -5.61 4.43 -8.65
CA MET A 28 -4.61 3.40 -8.91
C MET A 28 -4.58 3.00 -10.38
N SER A 29 -5.74 2.94 -11.04
CA SER A 29 -5.82 2.74 -12.48
C SER A 29 -5.14 3.87 -13.26
N THR A 30 -5.35 5.13 -12.85
CA THR A 30 -4.68 6.30 -13.46
C THR A 30 -3.17 6.22 -13.33
N LEU A 31 -2.65 5.77 -12.19
CA LEU A 31 -1.22 5.55 -11.98
C LEU A 31 -0.68 4.32 -12.72
N GLY A 32 -1.54 3.45 -13.24
CA GLY A 32 -1.14 2.17 -13.82
C GLY A 32 -0.59 1.21 -12.76
N ALA A 33 -1.08 1.35 -11.52
CA ALA A 33 -0.66 0.53 -10.40
C ALA A 33 -1.18 -0.92 -10.51
N ARG A 34 -0.42 -1.86 -9.98
CA ARG A 34 -0.78 -3.28 -9.95
C ARG A 34 -0.52 -3.88 -8.58
N LEU A 35 -1.38 -4.81 -8.15
CA LEU A 35 -1.12 -5.66 -7.00
C LEU A 35 -0.18 -6.80 -7.40
N LEU A 36 0.96 -6.93 -6.73
CA LEU A 36 1.88 -8.05 -6.93
C LEU A 36 1.63 -9.17 -5.93
N ARG A 37 1.46 -8.82 -4.66
CA ARG A 37 1.31 -9.77 -3.55
C ARG A 37 0.14 -9.33 -2.67
N VAL A 38 -0.67 -10.28 -2.25
CA VAL A 38 -1.75 -10.09 -1.27
C VAL A 38 -1.71 -11.23 -0.29
N GLU A 39 -1.27 -10.96 0.93
CA GLU A 39 -1.25 -11.91 2.03
C GLU A 39 -1.81 -11.27 3.30
N PRO A 40 -2.16 -12.05 4.32
CA PRO A 40 -2.71 -11.48 5.55
C PRO A 40 -1.75 -10.48 6.21
N GLY A 41 -2.12 -9.20 6.22
CA GLY A 41 -1.31 -8.11 6.77
C GLY A 41 -0.17 -7.63 5.88
N GLU A 42 -0.04 -8.13 4.65
CA GLU A 42 1.03 -7.73 3.72
C GLU A 42 0.51 -7.58 2.29
N VAL A 43 0.74 -6.41 1.68
CA VAL A 43 0.35 -6.14 0.29
C VAL A 43 1.45 -5.36 -0.42
N ASP A 44 1.80 -5.80 -1.63
CA ASP A 44 2.75 -5.14 -2.50
C ASP A 44 2.05 -4.49 -3.68
N VAL A 45 2.31 -3.20 -3.89
CA VAL A 45 1.79 -2.39 -5.01
C VAL A 45 2.93 -1.92 -5.88
N GLU A 46 2.85 -2.20 -7.18
CA GLU A 46 3.82 -1.75 -8.18
C GLU A 46 3.26 -0.58 -8.99
N VAL A 47 4.11 0.40 -9.30
CA VAL A 47 3.84 1.46 -10.28
C VAL A 47 5.03 1.56 -11.25
N GLY A 48 4.75 1.42 -12.54
CA GLY A 48 5.73 1.63 -13.60
C GLY A 48 6.09 3.10 -13.77
N SER A 49 7.34 3.39 -14.09
CA SER A 49 7.78 4.74 -14.42
C SER A 49 7.24 5.16 -15.79
N ARG A 50 6.64 6.35 -15.87
CA ARG A 50 6.14 6.97 -17.10
C ARG A 50 6.39 8.46 -17.03
N ASN A 51 6.56 9.10 -18.19
CA ASN A 51 6.88 10.53 -18.28
C ASN A 51 5.84 11.43 -17.59
N ASP A 52 4.56 11.07 -17.64
CA ASP A 52 3.46 11.82 -17.02
C ASP A 52 3.39 11.67 -15.49
N LEU A 53 4.21 10.80 -14.92
CA LEU A 53 4.35 10.62 -13.46
C LEU A 53 5.63 11.24 -12.89
N LEU A 54 6.46 11.85 -13.75
CA LEU A 54 7.72 12.45 -13.34
C LEU A 54 7.52 13.90 -12.88
N GLN A 55 8.37 14.32 -11.94
CA GLN A 55 8.51 15.72 -11.64
C GLN A 55 9.53 16.37 -12.62
N GLN A 56 9.72 17.70 -12.54
CA GLN A 56 10.50 18.47 -13.49
C GLN A 56 12.00 18.08 -13.64
N HIS A 57 12.53 17.31 -12.69
CA HIS A 57 13.94 16.83 -12.73
C HIS A 57 14.06 15.38 -13.24
N GLY A 58 12.96 14.79 -13.70
CA GLY A 58 12.96 13.43 -14.27
C GLY A 58 12.86 12.29 -13.27
N PHE A 59 12.58 12.57 -11.99
CA PHE A 59 12.31 11.55 -10.98
C PHE A 59 10.80 11.33 -10.84
N LEU A 60 10.39 10.14 -10.45
CA LEU A 60 8.99 9.91 -10.07
C LEU A 60 8.56 10.93 -9.00
N HIS A 61 7.40 11.56 -9.23
CA HIS A 61 6.89 12.55 -8.29
C HIS A 61 6.63 11.91 -6.92
N ALA A 62 6.95 12.64 -5.84
CA ALA A 62 6.74 12.16 -4.47
C ALA A 62 5.29 11.75 -4.19
N GLY A 63 4.32 12.38 -4.85
CA GLY A 63 2.90 12.01 -4.77
C GLY A 63 2.61 10.61 -5.28
N VAL A 64 3.31 10.15 -6.34
CA VAL A 64 3.18 8.77 -6.84
C VAL A 64 3.72 7.78 -5.81
N VAL A 65 4.90 8.07 -5.26
CA VAL A 65 5.54 7.24 -4.22
C VAL A 65 4.65 7.13 -2.98
N ALA A 66 4.13 8.26 -2.49
CA ALA A 66 3.24 8.29 -1.32
C ALA A 66 1.91 7.57 -1.59
N SER A 67 1.33 7.73 -2.78
CA SER A 67 0.06 7.07 -3.15
C SER A 67 0.19 5.55 -3.22
N ALA A 68 1.29 5.05 -3.79
CA ALA A 68 1.58 3.62 -3.83
C ALA A 68 1.75 3.04 -2.40
N ALA A 69 2.49 3.75 -1.54
CA ALA A 69 2.71 3.35 -0.15
C ALA A 69 1.42 3.38 0.69
N ASP A 70 0.60 4.42 0.55
CA ASP A 70 -0.69 4.54 1.24
C ASP A 70 -1.63 3.39 0.84
N SER A 71 -1.76 3.11 -0.46
CA SER A 71 -2.58 2.00 -0.95
C SER A 71 -2.07 0.65 -0.46
N ALA A 72 -0.75 0.42 -0.47
CA ALA A 72 -0.17 -0.81 0.06
C ALA A 72 -0.48 -0.99 1.56
N CYS A 73 -0.37 0.06 2.37
CA CYS A 73 -0.75 0.06 3.78
C CYS A 73 -2.26 -0.17 3.98
N GLY A 74 -3.09 0.53 3.20
CA GLY A 74 -4.55 0.40 3.29
C GLY A 74 -5.03 -1.01 3.00
N TYR A 75 -4.54 -1.63 1.93
CA TYR A 75 -4.90 -3.00 1.58
C TYR A 75 -4.27 -4.06 2.49
N ALA A 76 -3.08 -3.82 3.02
CA ALA A 76 -2.53 -4.66 4.08
C ALA A 76 -3.43 -4.67 5.32
N ALA A 77 -3.92 -3.49 5.74
CA ALA A 77 -4.88 -3.39 6.84
C ALA A 77 -6.22 -4.05 6.51
N LEU A 78 -6.77 -3.81 5.30
CA LEU A 78 -8.04 -4.39 4.84
C LEU A 78 -8.01 -5.92 4.87
N SER A 79 -6.88 -6.53 4.52
CA SER A 79 -6.73 -8.00 4.51
C SER A 79 -7.01 -8.65 5.87
N LEU A 80 -6.92 -7.89 6.97
CA LEU A 80 -7.19 -8.34 8.34
C LEU A 80 -8.55 -7.90 8.89
N MET A 81 -9.30 -7.08 8.15
CA MET A 81 -10.59 -6.56 8.58
C MET A 81 -11.70 -7.57 8.35
N PRO A 82 -12.79 -7.53 9.14
CA PRO A 82 -13.92 -8.42 8.93
C PRO A 82 -14.64 -8.13 7.63
N THR A 83 -15.39 -9.11 7.14
CA THR A 83 -16.28 -8.99 5.99
C THR A 83 -17.20 -7.76 6.13
N GLY A 84 -17.39 -7.01 5.04
CA GLY A 84 -18.25 -5.83 5.01
C GLY A 84 -17.65 -4.56 5.62
N ALA A 85 -16.42 -4.62 6.13
CA ALA A 85 -15.71 -3.41 6.56
C ALA A 85 -15.05 -2.70 5.37
N ALA A 86 -14.92 -1.39 5.47
CA ALA A 86 -14.11 -0.57 4.59
C ALA A 86 -12.89 -0.01 5.32
N VAL A 87 -11.83 0.29 4.58
CA VAL A 87 -10.62 0.93 5.10
C VAL A 87 -10.53 2.39 4.66
N LEU A 88 -10.19 3.26 5.61
CA LEU A 88 -9.84 4.67 5.32
C LEU A 88 -8.53 5.03 6.00
N SER A 89 -7.68 5.79 5.31
CA SER A 89 -6.47 6.37 5.90
C SER A 89 -6.84 7.53 6.82
N ILE A 90 -6.32 7.53 8.05
CA ILE A 90 -6.47 8.65 8.99
C ILE A 90 -5.33 9.64 8.78
N GLU A 91 -4.10 9.13 8.72
CA GLU A 91 -2.90 9.92 8.52
C GLU A 91 -1.75 9.02 8.05
N PHE A 92 -0.76 9.61 7.45
CA PHE A 92 0.52 8.96 7.21
C PHE A 92 1.67 9.98 7.28
N LYS A 93 2.84 9.47 7.61
CA LYS A 93 4.09 10.20 7.49
C LYS A 93 5.01 9.46 6.54
N THR A 94 5.46 10.13 5.49
CA THR A 94 6.42 9.59 4.51
C THR A 94 7.78 10.26 4.68
N ASN A 95 8.84 9.48 4.70
CA ASN A 95 10.21 9.96 4.56
C ASN A 95 10.71 9.59 3.17
N LEU A 96 11.06 10.59 2.37
CA LEU A 96 11.69 10.40 1.07
C LEU A 96 13.20 10.31 1.29
N LEU A 97 13.78 9.14 1.03
CA LEU A 97 15.17 8.82 1.36
C LEU A 97 16.12 9.06 0.19
N ALA A 98 15.60 8.92 -1.05
CA ALA A 98 16.36 9.07 -2.26
C ALA A 98 15.42 9.39 -3.44
N PRO A 99 15.93 10.01 -4.53
CA PRO A 99 15.16 10.15 -5.75
C PRO A 99 14.71 8.80 -6.30
N ALA A 100 13.43 8.69 -6.66
CA ALA A 100 12.87 7.48 -7.25
C ALA A 100 13.16 7.46 -8.76
N THR A 101 14.16 6.69 -9.13
CA THR A 101 14.63 6.51 -10.52
C THR A 101 14.52 5.05 -10.94
N GLY A 102 14.46 4.78 -12.24
CA GLY A 102 14.39 3.44 -12.78
C GLY A 102 13.07 3.15 -13.49
N ASP A 103 12.79 1.86 -13.71
CA ASP A 103 11.67 1.41 -14.54
C ASP A 103 10.36 1.33 -13.76
N ARG A 104 10.43 1.13 -12.45
CA ARG A 104 9.27 1.00 -11.57
C ARG A 104 9.62 1.20 -10.11
N ILE A 105 8.59 1.41 -9.31
CA ILE A 105 8.66 1.30 -7.85
C ILE A 105 7.76 0.16 -7.36
N VAL A 106 8.13 -0.43 -6.23
CA VAL A 106 7.28 -1.36 -5.49
C VAL A 106 7.15 -0.87 -4.06
N ALA A 107 5.93 -0.59 -3.65
CA ALA A 107 5.57 -0.28 -2.27
C ALA A 107 5.15 -1.56 -1.56
N ARG A 108 5.84 -1.91 -0.47
CA ARG A 108 5.55 -3.09 0.36
C ARG A 108 4.92 -2.65 1.66
N GLY A 109 3.60 -2.76 1.73
CA GLY A 109 2.82 -2.45 2.93
C GLY A 109 2.72 -3.65 3.85
N ARG A 110 2.88 -3.40 5.15
CA ARG A 110 2.71 -4.43 6.19
C ARG A 110 2.07 -3.86 7.44
N VAL A 111 1.21 -4.66 8.07
CA VAL A 111 0.60 -4.33 9.34
C VAL A 111 1.61 -4.51 10.47
N ILE A 112 1.82 -3.46 11.26
CA ILE A 112 2.59 -3.50 12.51
C ILE A 112 1.69 -3.98 13.65
N ARG A 113 0.49 -3.40 13.72
CA ARG A 113 -0.50 -3.72 14.74
C ARG A 113 -1.91 -3.55 14.21
N ALA A 114 -2.68 -4.63 14.23
CA ALA A 114 -4.11 -4.61 13.93
C ALA A 114 -4.92 -4.40 15.21
N GLY A 115 -5.64 -3.29 15.31
CA GLY A 115 -6.63 -3.02 16.36
C GLY A 115 -8.06 -3.29 15.85
N ARG A 116 -9.03 -3.13 16.73
CA ARG A 116 -10.45 -3.28 16.37
C ARG A 116 -10.93 -2.18 15.42
N THR A 117 -10.48 -0.95 15.66
CA THR A 117 -10.88 0.25 14.90
C THR A 117 -9.71 0.86 14.16
N VAL A 118 -8.51 0.83 14.75
CA VAL A 118 -7.30 1.46 14.22
C VAL A 118 -6.23 0.41 13.98
N THR A 119 -5.61 0.47 12.82
CA THR A 119 -4.49 -0.38 12.41
C THR A 119 -3.29 0.49 12.05
N VAL A 120 -2.13 0.18 12.61
CA VAL A 120 -0.86 0.85 12.27
C VAL A 120 -0.11 0.00 11.27
N CYS A 121 0.31 0.64 10.17
CA CYS A 121 1.04 0.01 9.07
C CYS A 121 2.37 0.69 8.83
N TRP A 122 3.26 -0.05 8.20
CA TRP A 122 4.52 0.43 7.64
C TRP A 122 4.57 0.08 6.16
N ALA A 123 5.18 0.95 5.35
CA ALA A 123 5.54 0.62 3.98
C ALA A 123 6.97 1.05 3.68
N ASP A 124 7.68 0.20 2.94
CA ASP A 124 8.94 0.53 2.28
C ASP A 124 8.70 0.61 0.78
N VAL A 125 9.24 1.64 0.12
CA VAL A 125 9.16 1.80 -1.33
C VAL A 125 10.55 1.65 -1.92
N THR A 126 10.70 0.68 -2.81
CA THR A 126 11.95 0.39 -3.53
C THR A 126 11.78 0.74 -5.00
N ALA A 127 12.71 1.50 -5.56
CA ALA A 127 12.83 1.73 -6.99
C ALA A 127 13.74 0.68 -7.62
N TYR A 128 13.37 0.22 -8.81
CA TYR A 128 14.07 -0.81 -9.57
C TYR A 128 14.49 -0.27 -10.93
N ALA A 129 15.75 -0.53 -11.28
CA ALA A 129 16.32 -0.37 -12.60
C ALA A 129 16.92 -1.73 -13.04
N PRO A 130 17.33 -1.92 -14.31
CA PRO A 130 17.78 -3.23 -14.80
C PRO A 130 18.85 -3.90 -13.94
N ASP A 131 19.82 -3.13 -13.42
CA ASP A 131 20.97 -3.65 -12.67
C ASP A 131 21.03 -3.13 -11.21
N SER A 132 19.97 -2.51 -10.71
CA SER A 132 19.98 -1.93 -9.36
C SER A 132 18.59 -1.83 -8.73
N GLU A 133 18.58 -1.88 -7.40
CA GLU A 133 17.41 -1.55 -6.59
C GLU A 133 17.81 -0.58 -5.48
N ARG A 134 16.89 0.29 -5.10
CA ARG A 134 17.16 1.29 -4.07
C ARG A 134 15.92 1.58 -3.24
N LEU A 135 16.07 1.55 -1.92
CA LEU A 135 15.04 2.05 -1.01
C LEU A 135 14.92 3.57 -1.18
N VAL A 136 13.77 4.05 -1.61
CA VAL A 136 13.53 5.47 -1.93
C VAL A 136 12.59 6.16 -0.95
N ALA A 137 11.76 5.41 -0.24
CA ALA A 137 10.89 5.98 0.78
C ALA A 137 10.50 4.95 1.84
N THR A 138 10.14 5.44 3.01
CA THR A 138 9.44 4.70 4.06
C THR A 138 8.22 5.48 4.51
N MET A 139 7.15 4.78 4.92
CA MET A 139 5.92 5.37 5.42
C MET A 139 5.47 4.66 6.69
N VAL A 140 4.99 5.44 7.65
CA VAL A 140 4.13 4.94 8.74
C VAL A 140 2.73 5.48 8.49
N ALA A 141 1.73 4.63 8.54
CA ALA A 141 0.35 4.99 8.28
C ALA A 141 -0.59 4.44 9.34
N THR A 142 -1.65 5.21 9.62
CA THR A 142 -2.73 4.82 10.51
C THR A 142 -4.00 4.67 9.69
N MET A 143 -4.56 3.46 9.72
CA MET A 143 -5.77 3.07 8.99
C MET A 143 -6.94 2.89 9.93
N MET A 144 -8.14 3.27 9.48
CA MET A 144 -9.39 3.11 10.23
C MET A 144 -10.25 2.02 9.59
N THR A 145 -10.77 1.12 10.43
CA THR A 145 -11.84 0.20 10.06
C THR A 145 -13.18 0.92 10.15
N VAL A 146 -13.88 1.04 9.02
CA VAL A 146 -15.22 1.64 8.95
C VAL A 146 -16.25 0.53 8.80
N ARG A 147 -17.29 0.58 9.63
CA ARG A 147 -18.42 -0.36 9.62
C ARG A 147 -19.74 0.40 9.67
N ASP A 148 -20.76 -0.17 9.08
CA ASP A 148 -22.16 0.33 9.19
C ASP A 148 -22.32 1.80 8.79
N ARG A 149 -21.52 2.28 7.82
CA ARG A 149 -21.55 3.64 7.30
C ARG A 149 -21.90 3.72 5.80
N GLY A 150 -22.44 2.63 5.23
CA GLY A 150 -22.73 2.56 3.80
C GLY A 150 -21.48 2.42 2.93
N LEU A 151 -20.32 2.13 3.52
CA LEU A 151 -19.06 1.84 2.84
C LEU A 151 -18.72 0.36 3.04
N SER A 152 -18.27 -0.28 1.98
CA SER A 152 -17.71 -1.64 2.01
C SER A 152 -16.66 -1.81 0.92
N ASP A 153 -15.60 -2.51 1.22
CA ASP A 153 -14.55 -2.90 0.28
C ASP A 153 -14.74 -4.36 -0.16
#